data_426857358dcb85e869a6b976c964dac7
#
_entry.id   426857358dcb85e869a6b976c964dac7
#
_cell.length_a   1.000
_cell.length_b   1.000
_cell.length_c   1.000
_cell.angle_alpha   90.00
_cell.angle_beta   90.00
_cell.angle_gamma   90.00
#
_symmetry.space_group_name_H-M   'P 1'
#
loop_
_entity.id
_entity.type
_entity.pdbx_description
1 polymer ?
#
loop_
_entity_poly.entity_id
_entity_poly.type
_entity_poly.pdbx_seq_one_letter_code
_entity_poly.pdbx_strand_id
1 'polypeptide(L)'
;MYKRQVVSIIPHGVDLDRFSPSKNQKASWTKTGLPGDYGIITVGRVRPEKGTDLFVEAMIEALPKLPKATAIIAGATKQKDLSFKRKLETRIKQSGLTKRIIFLGEVPSQELPALLQGCRALVALPRYEGFGLTPLEGMACGLPVIASNTGYFKEFLNAQDEEKACGNIVPLEDYKEASKEVVNLLSDKERFDRFSRSALLQVTKNYSALEEAKAINKVYEELWSQKY
;
A
#
# COMPACT_ATOMS: atom_id res chain seq x y z
N MET A 1 36.31 15.72 -21.94
CA MET A 1 35.00 15.96 -22.49
C MET A 1 34.08 14.85 -21.96
N TYR A 2 33.22 15.14 -20.97
CA TYR A 2 32.27 14.15 -20.45
C TYR A 2 31.22 13.90 -21.53
N LYS A 3 31.11 12.65 -22.02
CA LYS A 3 30.02 12.25 -22.91
C LYS A 3 28.71 12.47 -22.15
N ARG A 4 27.72 13.10 -22.80
CA ARG A 4 26.36 13.31 -22.26
C ARG A 4 25.81 11.93 -21.88
N GLN A 5 25.61 11.68 -20.59
CA GLN A 5 24.99 10.44 -20.13
C GLN A 5 23.51 10.45 -20.48
N VAL A 6 23.02 9.37 -21.08
CA VAL A 6 21.58 9.14 -21.24
C VAL A 6 21.11 8.45 -19.95
N VAL A 7 20.12 9.06 -19.29
CA VAL A 7 19.52 8.53 -18.08
C VAL A 7 18.16 7.96 -18.44
N SER A 8 17.93 6.70 -18.12
CA SER A 8 16.63 6.04 -18.25
C SER A 8 16.09 5.71 -16.85
N ILE A 9 14.82 6.03 -16.61
CA ILE A 9 14.13 5.68 -15.37
C ILE A 9 13.33 4.41 -15.64
N ILE A 10 13.67 3.33 -14.95
CA ILE A 10 12.97 2.05 -15.01
C ILE A 10 12.28 1.83 -13.67
N PRO A 11 10.95 1.81 -13.61
CA PRO A 11 10.23 1.55 -12.37
C PRO A 11 10.39 0.09 -11.95
N HIS A 12 10.35 -0.17 -10.65
CA HIS A 12 10.30 -1.53 -10.15
C HIS A 12 8.98 -2.22 -10.48
N GLY A 13 9.05 -3.53 -10.70
CA GLY A 13 7.90 -4.38 -10.98
C GLY A 13 7.54 -5.30 -9.82
N VAL A 14 6.29 -5.75 -9.83
CA VAL A 14 5.74 -6.71 -8.87
C VAL A 14 5.57 -8.08 -9.54
N ASP A 15 5.85 -9.13 -8.80
CA ASP A 15 5.61 -10.51 -9.20
C ASP A 15 4.10 -10.82 -9.15
N LEU A 16 3.45 -10.86 -10.31
CA LEU A 16 2.01 -11.08 -10.44
C LEU A 16 1.59 -12.55 -10.25
N ASP A 17 2.51 -13.49 -10.34
CA ASP A 17 2.25 -14.90 -10.01
C ASP A 17 2.09 -15.06 -8.49
N ARG A 18 2.80 -14.24 -7.75
CA ARG A 18 2.77 -14.21 -6.29
C ARG A 18 1.66 -13.31 -5.74
N PHE A 19 1.49 -12.11 -6.29
CA PHE A 19 0.51 -11.12 -5.86
C PHE A 19 -0.64 -11.05 -6.88
N SER A 20 -1.81 -11.52 -6.50
CA SER A 20 -2.99 -11.56 -7.35
C SER A 20 -4.28 -11.41 -6.53
N PRO A 21 -5.38 -10.95 -7.12
CA PRO A 21 -6.65 -10.79 -6.42
C PRO A 21 -7.20 -12.10 -5.88
N SER A 22 -7.86 -12.05 -4.73
CA SER A 22 -8.64 -13.20 -4.25
C SER A 22 -9.92 -13.37 -5.06
N LYS A 23 -10.27 -14.63 -5.36
CA LYS A 23 -11.59 -14.98 -5.90
C LYS A 23 -12.72 -14.76 -4.88
N ASN A 24 -12.41 -14.77 -3.58
CA ASN A 24 -13.35 -14.55 -2.50
C ASN A 24 -12.63 -13.86 -1.32
N GLN A 25 -12.66 -12.52 -1.32
CA GLN A 25 -12.01 -11.68 -0.31
C GLN A 25 -12.47 -12.02 1.12
N LYS A 26 -13.78 -12.25 1.31
CA LYS A 26 -14.32 -12.60 2.64
C LYS A 26 -13.77 -13.92 3.14
N ALA A 27 -13.66 -14.93 2.29
CA ALA A 27 -13.07 -16.23 2.68
C ALA A 27 -11.57 -16.07 2.98
N SER A 28 -10.84 -15.25 2.23
CA SER A 28 -9.43 -14.93 2.51
C SER A 28 -9.29 -14.23 3.86
N TRP A 29 -10.18 -13.27 4.17
CA TRP A 29 -10.17 -12.61 5.48
C TRP A 29 -10.45 -13.58 6.64
N THR A 30 -11.47 -14.42 6.51
CA THR A 30 -11.82 -15.40 7.54
C THR A 30 -10.66 -16.34 7.89
N LYS A 31 -9.84 -16.70 6.90
CA LYS A 31 -8.66 -17.55 7.11
C LYS A 31 -7.57 -16.88 7.97
N THR A 32 -7.56 -15.55 8.06
CA THR A 32 -6.60 -14.83 8.92
C THR A 32 -6.89 -15.01 10.41
N GLY A 33 -8.11 -15.40 10.77
CA GLY A 33 -8.58 -15.44 12.17
C GLY A 33 -8.74 -14.08 12.84
N LEU A 34 -8.55 -12.97 12.08
CA LEU A 34 -8.68 -11.61 12.60
C LEU A 34 -10.15 -11.18 12.69
N PRO A 35 -10.50 -10.25 13.60
CA PRO A 35 -11.88 -9.79 13.79
C PRO A 35 -12.39 -8.98 12.58
N GLY A 36 -13.72 -8.85 12.48
CA GLY A 36 -14.38 -8.10 11.40
C GLY A 36 -14.56 -8.91 10.10
N ASP A 37 -14.95 -8.21 9.04
CA ASP A 37 -15.24 -8.82 7.73
C ASP A 37 -14.12 -8.56 6.70
N TYR A 38 -13.23 -7.59 6.94
CA TYR A 38 -12.12 -7.23 6.06
C TYR A 38 -11.05 -6.38 6.75
N GLY A 39 -9.85 -6.36 6.18
CA GLY A 39 -8.73 -5.56 6.64
C GLY A 39 -8.58 -4.21 5.93
N ILE A 40 -8.03 -3.24 6.67
CA ILE A 40 -7.39 -2.02 6.15
C ILE A 40 -5.94 -2.13 6.60
N ILE A 41 -5.00 -2.19 5.67
CA ILE A 41 -3.63 -2.57 6.00
C ILE A 41 -2.62 -1.47 5.70
N THR A 42 -1.64 -1.33 6.59
CA THR A 42 -0.35 -0.70 6.28
C THR A 42 0.76 -1.74 6.41
N VAL A 43 1.71 -1.72 5.47
CA VAL A 43 2.83 -2.67 5.45
C VAL A 43 4.15 -1.92 5.44
N GLY A 44 5.01 -2.25 6.38
CA GLY A 44 6.34 -1.67 6.51
C GLY A 44 6.83 -1.67 7.94
N ARG A 45 8.11 -1.45 8.14
CA ARG A 45 8.70 -1.37 9.48
C ARG A 45 7.98 -0.32 10.33
N VAL A 46 7.68 -0.67 11.58
CA VAL A 46 7.05 0.24 12.56
C VAL A 46 8.10 1.27 13.00
N ARG A 47 7.99 2.46 12.44
CA ARG A 47 8.88 3.61 12.74
C ARG A 47 8.27 4.91 12.24
N PRO A 48 8.69 6.08 12.77
CA PRO A 48 8.12 7.39 12.40
C PRO A 48 8.15 7.69 10.90
N GLU A 49 9.26 7.37 10.22
CA GLU A 49 9.44 7.67 8.80
C GLU A 49 8.44 6.93 7.90
N LYS A 50 7.91 5.79 8.38
CA LYS A 50 6.87 5.02 7.67
C LYS A 50 5.44 5.47 7.99
N GLY A 51 5.28 6.50 8.84
CA GLY A 51 3.99 7.10 9.15
C GLY A 51 3.02 6.15 9.87
N THR A 52 3.55 5.19 10.65
CA THR A 52 2.71 4.24 11.40
C THR A 52 1.82 4.97 12.41
N ASP A 53 2.29 6.08 12.97
CA ASP A 53 1.51 6.97 13.85
C ASP A 53 0.36 7.65 13.08
N LEU A 54 0.60 8.13 11.88
CA LEU A 54 -0.43 8.72 11.01
C LEU A 54 -1.49 7.69 10.64
N PHE A 55 -1.07 6.46 10.32
CA PHE A 55 -2.00 5.36 10.09
C PHE A 55 -2.85 5.07 11.33
N VAL A 56 -2.25 4.99 12.52
CA VAL A 56 -2.99 4.74 13.78
C VAL A 56 -4.03 5.84 14.03
N GLU A 57 -3.66 7.13 13.92
CA GLU A 57 -4.59 8.24 14.13
C GLU A 57 -5.69 8.24 13.05
N ALA A 58 -5.37 8.00 11.78
CA ALA A 58 -6.36 7.87 10.72
C ALA A 58 -7.36 6.74 11.00
N MET A 59 -6.89 5.59 11.49
CA MET A 59 -7.77 4.46 11.79
C MET A 59 -8.58 4.67 13.07
N ILE A 60 -8.08 5.41 14.05
CA ILE A 60 -8.86 5.80 15.24
C ILE A 60 -10.08 6.62 14.82
N GLU A 61 -9.95 7.52 13.85
CA GLU A 61 -11.08 8.32 13.35
C GLU A 61 -11.98 7.56 12.36
N ALA A 62 -11.42 6.67 11.53
CA ALA A 62 -12.17 5.97 10.48
C ALA A 62 -13.00 4.78 11.01
N LEU A 63 -12.42 3.95 11.88
CA LEU A 63 -13.03 2.69 12.30
C LEU A 63 -14.40 2.81 12.99
N PRO A 64 -14.71 3.86 13.77
CA PRO A 64 -16.07 4.04 14.29
C PRO A 64 -17.15 4.10 13.20
N LYS A 65 -16.80 4.60 12.01
CA LYS A 65 -17.70 4.69 10.84
C LYS A 65 -17.69 3.42 9.98
N LEU A 66 -16.75 2.50 10.22
CA LEU A 66 -16.55 1.25 9.48
C LEU A 66 -16.60 0.04 10.42
N PRO A 67 -17.77 -0.31 10.99
CA PRO A 67 -17.88 -1.28 12.07
C PRO A 67 -17.36 -2.69 11.74
N LYS A 68 -17.29 -3.04 10.46
CA LYS A 68 -16.83 -4.35 9.97
C LYS A 68 -15.34 -4.41 9.65
N ALA A 69 -14.65 -3.28 9.70
CA ALA A 69 -13.23 -3.20 9.35
C ALA A 69 -12.31 -3.48 10.53
N THR A 70 -11.15 -4.06 10.26
CA THR A 70 -10.02 -4.15 11.19
C THR A 70 -8.79 -3.53 10.53
N ALA A 71 -8.13 -2.63 11.25
CA ALA A 71 -6.87 -2.03 10.81
C ALA A 71 -5.68 -2.92 11.20
N ILE A 72 -4.78 -3.15 10.26
CA ILE A 72 -3.63 -4.04 10.42
C ILE A 72 -2.34 -3.28 10.19
N ILE A 73 -1.40 -3.44 11.09
CA ILE A 73 -0.03 -2.94 10.98
C ILE A 73 0.88 -4.15 10.83
N ALA A 74 1.33 -4.42 9.60
CA ALA A 74 2.19 -5.54 9.26
C ALA A 74 3.63 -5.06 9.06
N GLY A 75 4.53 -5.45 9.95
CA GLY A 75 5.94 -5.12 9.86
C GLY A 75 6.70 -5.20 11.17
N ALA A 76 8.00 -5.48 11.06
CA ALA A 76 8.89 -5.60 12.19
C ALA A 76 9.09 -4.25 12.91
N THR A 77 9.32 -4.33 14.22
CA THR A 77 9.76 -3.20 15.04
C THR A 77 11.20 -3.44 15.48
N LYS A 78 12.14 -2.59 15.11
CA LYS A 78 13.52 -2.67 15.60
C LYS A 78 13.61 -2.20 17.04
N GLN A 79 14.65 -2.65 17.77
CA GLN A 79 14.88 -2.30 19.17
C GLN A 79 14.80 -0.78 19.45
N LYS A 80 15.42 0.03 18.57
CA LYS A 80 15.40 1.50 18.70
C LYS A 80 14.00 2.14 18.57
N ASP A 81 13.06 1.45 17.93
CA ASP A 81 11.70 1.92 17.65
C ASP A 81 10.65 1.36 18.62
N LEU A 82 11.05 0.57 19.62
CA LEU A 82 10.12 -0.02 20.59
C LEU A 82 9.38 1.04 21.43
N SER A 83 10.06 2.14 21.79
CA SER A 83 9.43 3.24 22.52
C SER A 83 8.33 3.92 21.68
N PHE A 84 8.56 4.08 20.39
CA PHE A 84 7.57 4.60 19.45
C PHE A 84 6.36 3.65 19.35
N LYS A 85 6.58 2.35 19.16
CA LYS A 85 5.50 1.36 19.12
C LYS A 85 4.66 1.38 20.41
N ARG A 86 5.29 1.42 21.58
CA ARG A 86 4.58 1.46 22.88
C ARG A 86 3.68 2.69 23.01
N LYS A 87 4.11 3.86 22.51
CA LYS A 87 3.28 5.07 22.48
C LYS A 87 2.02 4.84 21.63
N LEU A 88 2.16 4.21 20.47
CA LEU A 88 1.03 3.89 19.59
C LEU A 88 0.08 2.87 20.24
N GLU A 89 0.59 1.82 20.88
CA GLU A 89 -0.21 0.84 21.62
C GLU A 89 -1.01 1.52 22.76
N THR A 90 -0.38 2.45 23.48
CA THR A 90 -1.06 3.25 24.51
C THR A 90 -2.17 4.10 23.90
N ARG A 91 -1.90 4.77 22.78
CA ARG A 91 -2.87 5.59 22.06
C ARG A 91 -4.08 4.79 21.56
N ILE A 92 -3.84 3.59 21.02
CA ILE A 92 -4.86 2.64 20.60
C ILE A 92 -5.71 2.20 21.80
N LYS A 93 -5.07 1.90 22.94
CA LYS A 93 -5.78 1.53 24.16
C LYS A 93 -6.70 2.65 24.66
N GLN A 94 -6.21 3.89 24.64
CA GLN A 94 -7.00 5.07 25.03
C GLN A 94 -8.21 5.31 24.12
N SER A 95 -8.13 4.94 22.84
CA SER A 95 -9.24 5.05 21.90
C SER A 95 -10.29 3.93 22.03
N GLY A 96 -10.04 2.90 22.83
CA GLY A 96 -10.93 1.73 22.96
C GLY A 96 -10.88 0.76 21.78
N LEU A 97 -9.97 0.94 20.83
CA LEU A 97 -9.91 0.17 19.58
C LEU A 97 -8.87 -0.96 19.58
N THR A 98 -8.41 -1.42 20.74
CA THR A 98 -7.36 -2.45 20.88
C THR A 98 -7.67 -3.75 20.12
N LYS A 99 -8.97 -4.12 19.99
CA LYS A 99 -9.39 -5.32 19.26
C LYS A 99 -9.52 -5.08 17.74
N ARG A 100 -9.36 -3.83 17.29
CA ARG A 100 -9.62 -3.44 15.88
C ARG A 100 -8.45 -2.73 15.21
N ILE A 101 -7.40 -2.35 15.95
CA ILE A 101 -6.12 -1.87 15.41
C ILE A 101 -5.04 -2.81 15.94
N ILE A 102 -4.48 -3.63 15.07
CA ILE A 102 -3.68 -4.81 15.44
C ILE A 102 -2.29 -4.71 14.82
N PHE A 103 -1.27 -4.82 15.68
CA PHE A 103 0.11 -5.03 15.24
C PHE A 103 0.35 -6.52 15.02
N LEU A 104 0.60 -6.96 13.78
CA LEU A 104 0.95 -8.35 13.49
C LEU A 104 2.42 -8.67 13.71
N GLY A 105 3.28 -7.63 13.81
CA GLY A 105 4.72 -7.85 13.76
C GLY A 105 5.22 -8.15 12.35
N GLU A 106 6.33 -8.85 12.26
CA GLU A 106 6.90 -9.26 10.98
C GLU A 106 6.04 -10.36 10.36
N VAL A 107 5.58 -10.12 9.13
CA VAL A 107 4.83 -11.08 8.33
C VAL A 107 5.80 -11.72 7.34
N PRO A 108 5.94 -13.05 7.33
CA PRO A 108 6.74 -13.74 6.34
C PRO A 108 6.34 -13.35 4.92
N SER A 109 7.33 -13.16 4.06
CA SER A 109 7.05 -12.65 2.72
C SER A 109 6.09 -13.56 1.93
N GLN A 110 6.10 -14.88 2.20
CA GLN A 110 5.20 -15.86 1.59
C GLN A 110 3.74 -15.73 2.04
N GLU A 111 3.50 -15.18 3.23
CA GLU A 111 2.17 -15.01 3.81
C GLU A 111 1.52 -13.66 3.47
N LEU A 112 2.35 -12.68 3.04
CA LEU A 112 1.87 -11.34 2.73
C LEU A 112 0.79 -11.31 1.64
N PRO A 113 0.89 -12.06 0.53
CA PRO A 113 -0.18 -12.09 -0.49
C PRO A 113 -1.53 -12.53 0.08
N ALA A 114 -1.55 -13.60 0.88
CA ALA A 114 -2.79 -14.10 1.49
C ALA A 114 -3.42 -13.07 2.45
N LEU A 115 -2.60 -12.34 3.20
CA LEU A 115 -3.05 -11.26 4.07
C LEU A 115 -3.64 -10.09 3.27
N LEU A 116 -2.95 -9.63 2.21
CA LEU A 116 -3.44 -8.58 1.32
C LEU A 116 -4.76 -8.97 0.66
N GLN A 117 -4.91 -10.21 0.21
CA GLN A 117 -6.14 -10.74 -0.39
C GLN A 117 -7.36 -10.69 0.54
N GLY A 118 -7.17 -10.64 1.86
CA GLY A 118 -8.24 -10.45 2.84
C GLY A 118 -8.60 -8.99 3.09
N CYS A 119 -7.79 -8.05 2.65
CA CYS A 119 -7.99 -6.62 2.87
C CYS A 119 -8.89 -5.99 1.79
N ARG A 120 -9.34 -4.74 2.06
CA ARG A 120 -10.09 -3.91 1.10
C ARG A 120 -9.39 -2.59 0.77
N ALA A 121 -8.42 -2.16 1.55
CA ALA A 121 -7.61 -0.99 1.24
C ALA A 121 -6.20 -1.14 1.81
N LEU A 122 -5.23 -0.59 1.11
CA LEU A 122 -3.89 -0.37 1.62
C LEU A 122 -3.71 1.13 1.89
N VAL A 123 -3.20 1.47 3.07
CA VAL A 123 -2.95 2.86 3.48
C VAL A 123 -1.46 3.02 3.76
N ALA A 124 -0.79 3.83 2.95
CA ALA A 124 0.64 4.10 3.06
C ALA A 124 0.86 5.60 3.29
N LEU A 125 1.21 5.97 4.52
CA LEU A 125 1.40 7.37 4.91
C LEU A 125 2.85 7.70 5.30
N PRO A 126 3.87 7.25 4.55
CA PRO A 126 5.24 7.56 4.92
C PRO A 126 5.53 9.05 4.79
N ARG A 127 6.42 9.54 5.66
CA ARG A 127 7.00 10.88 5.58
C ARG A 127 8.05 10.97 4.48
N TYR A 128 8.68 9.84 4.22
CA TYR A 128 9.68 9.69 3.18
C TYR A 128 9.59 8.29 2.54
N GLU A 129 9.48 8.26 1.22
CA GLU A 129 9.48 7.05 0.41
C GLU A 129 10.21 7.30 -0.91
N GLY A 130 10.96 6.34 -1.39
CA GLY A 130 11.58 6.40 -2.71
C GLY A 130 10.58 6.01 -3.80
N PHE A 131 10.23 4.75 -3.85
CA PHE A 131 9.34 4.19 -4.88
C PHE A 131 8.05 3.61 -4.28
N GLY A 132 8.15 2.67 -3.35
CA GLY A 132 6.98 2.08 -2.68
C GLY A 132 6.49 0.77 -3.31
N LEU A 133 7.24 -0.32 -3.14
CA LEU A 133 6.84 -1.63 -3.64
C LEU A 133 5.55 -2.15 -2.99
N THR A 134 5.39 -1.94 -1.69
CA THR A 134 4.24 -2.49 -0.97
C THR A 134 2.87 -1.99 -1.47
N PRO A 135 2.68 -0.69 -1.77
CA PRO A 135 1.47 -0.24 -2.46
C PRO A 135 1.24 -0.95 -3.80
N LEU A 136 2.28 -1.19 -4.60
CA LEU A 136 2.14 -1.94 -5.86
C LEU A 136 1.76 -3.41 -5.63
N GLU A 137 2.30 -4.06 -4.59
CA GLU A 137 1.91 -5.41 -4.16
C GLU A 137 0.42 -5.44 -3.76
N GLY A 138 -0.05 -4.41 -3.04
CA GLY A 138 -1.46 -4.23 -2.72
C GLY A 138 -2.32 -4.06 -3.96
N MET A 139 -1.92 -3.20 -4.90
CA MET A 139 -2.61 -2.99 -6.18
C MET A 139 -2.67 -4.26 -7.01
N ALA A 140 -1.63 -5.09 -7.02
CA ALA A 140 -1.62 -6.39 -7.67
C ALA A 140 -2.64 -7.37 -7.04
N CYS A 141 -2.91 -7.23 -5.74
CA CYS A 141 -4.01 -7.94 -5.07
C CYS A 141 -5.39 -7.28 -5.26
N GLY A 142 -5.48 -6.21 -6.07
CA GLY A 142 -6.72 -5.48 -6.34
C GLY A 142 -7.10 -4.49 -5.24
N LEU A 143 -6.18 -4.09 -4.36
CA LEU A 143 -6.46 -3.11 -3.32
C LEU A 143 -6.32 -1.68 -3.86
N PRO A 144 -7.35 -0.84 -3.70
CA PRO A 144 -7.17 0.61 -3.79
C PRO A 144 -6.18 1.10 -2.73
N VAL A 145 -5.41 2.13 -3.07
CA VAL A 145 -4.37 2.67 -2.18
C VAL A 145 -4.69 4.10 -1.77
N ILE A 146 -4.52 4.40 -0.48
CA ILE A 146 -4.50 5.77 0.03
C ILE A 146 -3.08 6.04 0.49
N ALA A 147 -2.43 7.04 -0.10
CA ALA A 147 -1.02 7.31 0.16
C ALA A 147 -0.74 8.79 0.40
N SER A 148 0.27 9.08 1.23
CA SER A 148 0.78 10.43 1.38
C SER A 148 1.45 10.93 0.10
N ASN A 149 1.47 12.25 -0.08
CA ASN A 149 2.10 12.91 -1.21
C ASN A 149 3.64 12.89 -1.10
N THR A 150 4.24 11.72 -1.35
CA THR A 150 5.68 11.52 -1.30
C THR A 150 6.16 10.47 -2.31
N GLY A 151 7.44 10.49 -2.65
CA GLY A 151 8.04 9.53 -3.58
C GLY A 151 7.34 9.48 -4.93
N TYR A 152 7.19 8.29 -5.46
CA TYR A 152 6.60 8.01 -6.78
C TYR A 152 5.11 7.64 -6.71
N PHE A 153 4.43 7.94 -5.60
CA PHE A 153 3.04 7.52 -5.38
C PHE A 153 2.04 8.15 -6.33
N LYS A 154 2.21 9.45 -6.65
CA LYS A 154 1.31 10.15 -7.59
C LYS A 154 1.28 9.50 -8.96
N GLU A 155 2.46 9.10 -9.44
CA GLU A 155 2.67 8.56 -10.77
C GLU A 155 1.98 7.20 -10.90
N PHE A 156 2.26 6.25 -10.00
CA PHE A 156 1.67 4.93 -10.16
C PHE A 156 0.21 4.84 -9.72
N LEU A 157 -0.28 5.75 -8.86
CA LEU A 157 -1.69 5.79 -8.51
C LEU A 157 -2.56 6.50 -9.54
N ASN A 158 -1.99 7.15 -10.56
CA ASN A 158 -2.72 7.97 -11.52
C ASN A 158 -3.67 8.97 -10.83
N ALA A 159 -3.26 9.54 -9.72
CA ALA A 159 -4.12 10.30 -8.82
C ALA A 159 -4.71 11.59 -9.44
N GLN A 160 -4.21 12.01 -10.60
CA GLN A 160 -4.69 13.17 -11.35
C GLN A 160 -5.72 12.82 -12.44
N ASP A 161 -5.97 11.54 -12.70
CA ASP A 161 -6.92 11.05 -13.69
C ASP A 161 -8.05 10.29 -12.98
N GLU A 162 -9.20 10.93 -12.82
CA GLU A 162 -10.33 10.35 -12.08
C GLU A 162 -10.81 9.01 -12.62
N GLU A 163 -10.68 8.76 -13.92
CA GLU A 163 -11.10 7.49 -14.55
C GLU A 163 -10.08 6.37 -14.31
N LYS A 164 -8.79 6.71 -14.25
CA LYS A 164 -7.69 5.74 -14.10
C LYS A 164 -7.12 5.69 -12.69
N ALA A 165 -7.61 6.52 -11.79
CA ALA A 165 -7.12 6.55 -10.42
C ALA A 165 -7.21 5.18 -9.75
N CYS A 166 -6.11 4.78 -9.13
CA CYS A 166 -5.97 3.53 -8.40
C CYS A 166 -6.14 3.70 -6.89
N GLY A 167 -6.39 4.94 -6.49
CA GLY A 167 -6.46 5.36 -5.10
C GLY A 167 -6.39 6.88 -4.98
N ASN A 168 -6.11 7.34 -3.77
CA ASN A 168 -6.05 8.78 -3.46
C ASN A 168 -4.69 9.15 -2.86
N ILE A 169 -4.23 10.35 -3.23
CA ILE A 169 -3.09 11.01 -2.58
C ILE A 169 -3.62 12.02 -1.55
N VAL A 170 -3.10 11.92 -0.35
CA VAL A 170 -3.39 12.86 0.74
C VAL A 170 -2.16 13.73 1.06
N PRO A 171 -2.34 14.95 1.60
CA PRO A 171 -1.20 15.77 2.02
C PRO A 171 -0.32 15.03 3.04
N LEU A 172 0.97 15.39 3.06
CA LEU A 172 1.88 14.89 4.10
C LEU A 172 1.36 15.26 5.49
N GLU A 173 1.52 14.35 6.46
CA GLU A 173 1.10 14.53 7.86
C GLU A 173 -0.42 14.67 8.07
N ASP A 174 -1.24 14.62 7.02
CA ASP A 174 -2.69 14.78 7.13
C ASP A 174 -3.41 13.44 7.31
N TYR A 175 -3.35 12.90 8.54
CA TYR A 175 -4.08 11.68 8.89
C TYR A 175 -5.61 11.88 8.87
N LYS A 176 -6.11 13.13 9.02
CA LYS A 176 -7.56 13.40 8.98
C LYS A 176 -8.10 13.25 7.57
N GLU A 177 -7.40 13.80 6.58
CA GLU A 177 -7.78 13.57 5.19
C GLU A 177 -7.63 12.10 4.81
N ALA A 178 -6.57 11.40 5.29
CA ALA A 178 -6.43 9.96 5.10
C ALA A 178 -7.62 9.18 5.70
N SER A 179 -8.05 9.52 6.91
CA SER A 179 -9.24 8.92 7.54
C SER A 179 -10.50 9.13 6.70
N LYS A 180 -10.74 10.35 6.26
CA LYS A 180 -11.90 10.72 5.43
C LYS A 180 -11.91 9.94 4.11
N GLU A 181 -10.75 9.86 3.44
CA GLU A 181 -10.63 9.12 2.18
C GLU A 181 -10.82 7.60 2.35
N VAL A 182 -10.34 7.02 3.45
CA VAL A 182 -10.62 5.61 3.80
C VAL A 182 -12.13 5.38 3.96
N VAL A 183 -12.83 6.25 4.70
CA VAL A 183 -14.27 6.13 4.91
C VAL A 183 -15.02 6.29 3.59
N ASN A 184 -14.72 7.34 2.82
CA ASN A 184 -15.35 7.60 1.53
C ASN A 184 -15.18 6.41 0.57
N LEU A 185 -13.95 5.90 0.45
CA LEU A 185 -13.63 4.78 -0.43
C LEU A 185 -14.42 3.50 -0.05
N LEU A 186 -14.45 3.17 1.23
CA LEU A 186 -15.05 1.90 1.68
C LEU A 186 -16.57 1.97 1.87
N SER A 187 -17.16 3.17 1.88
CA SER A 187 -18.60 3.39 1.92
C SER A 187 -19.22 3.52 0.52
N ASP A 188 -18.43 3.82 -0.50
CA ASP A 188 -18.86 3.95 -1.89
C ASP A 188 -18.40 2.72 -2.70
N LYS A 189 -19.36 1.84 -2.99
CA LYS A 189 -19.07 0.60 -3.72
C LYS A 189 -18.61 0.85 -5.16
N GLU A 190 -19.16 1.83 -5.85
CA GLU A 190 -18.80 2.12 -7.24
C GLU A 190 -17.37 2.66 -7.33
N ARG A 191 -17.03 3.61 -6.45
CA ARG A 191 -15.68 4.14 -6.32
C ARG A 191 -14.68 3.05 -5.96
N PHE A 192 -15.02 2.20 -4.99
CA PHE A 192 -14.19 1.07 -4.61
C PHE A 192 -13.91 0.14 -5.79
N ASP A 193 -14.97 -0.31 -6.48
CA ASP A 193 -14.86 -1.25 -7.59
C ASP A 193 -14.06 -0.64 -8.76
N ARG A 194 -14.22 0.65 -9.03
CA ARG A 194 -13.44 1.37 -10.04
C ARG A 194 -11.96 1.41 -9.67
N PHE A 195 -11.62 1.88 -8.48
CA PHE A 195 -10.20 1.97 -8.03
C PHE A 195 -9.54 0.60 -7.98
N SER A 196 -10.25 -0.42 -7.53
CA SER A 196 -9.74 -1.79 -7.49
C SER A 196 -9.40 -2.32 -8.90
N ARG A 197 -10.29 -2.10 -9.88
CA ARG A 197 -10.03 -2.49 -11.29
C ARG A 197 -8.87 -1.68 -11.88
N SER A 198 -8.84 -0.37 -11.65
CA SER A 198 -7.75 0.50 -12.13
C SER A 198 -6.41 0.11 -11.53
N ALA A 199 -6.37 -0.21 -10.23
CA ALA A 199 -5.16 -0.64 -9.53
C ALA A 199 -4.56 -1.90 -10.16
N LEU A 200 -5.39 -2.94 -10.37
CA LEU A 200 -4.96 -4.18 -10.99
C LEU A 200 -4.49 -3.96 -12.44
N LEU A 201 -5.24 -3.19 -13.22
CA LEU A 201 -4.89 -2.89 -14.60
C LEU A 201 -3.56 -2.13 -14.71
N GLN A 202 -3.36 -1.13 -13.84
CA GLN A 202 -2.15 -0.30 -13.81
C GLN A 202 -0.91 -1.13 -13.50
N VAL A 203 -0.97 -1.98 -12.46
CA VAL A 203 0.17 -2.83 -12.09
C VAL A 203 0.45 -3.86 -13.18
N THR A 204 -0.58 -4.53 -13.68
CA THR A 204 -0.42 -5.56 -14.73
C THR A 204 0.23 -4.98 -15.98
N LYS A 205 -0.17 -3.78 -16.38
CA LYS A 205 0.28 -3.17 -17.63
C LYS A 205 1.64 -2.46 -17.53
N ASN A 206 1.94 -1.85 -16.38
CA ASN A 206 3.05 -0.89 -16.28
C ASN A 206 4.07 -1.24 -15.20
N TYR A 207 3.73 -2.08 -14.23
CA TYR A 207 4.55 -2.34 -13.04
C TYR A 207 4.66 -3.83 -12.71
N SER A 208 4.55 -4.72 -13.71
CA SER A 208 4.87 -6.12 -13.50
C SER A 208 6.39 -6.36 -13.56
N ALA A 209 6.88 -7.39 -12.90
CA ALA A 209 8.29 -7.81 -13.00
C ALA A 209 8.71 -8.11 -14.46
N LEU A 210 7.76 -8.55 -15.29
CA LEU A 210 8.00 -8.76 -16.72
C LEU A 210 8.25 -7.43 -17.45
N GLU A 211 7.48 -6.39 -17.17
CA GLU A 211 7.67 -5.06 -17.79
C GLU A 211 8.97 -4.40 -17.32
N GLU A 212 9.36 -4.54 -16.06
CA GLU A 212 10.68 -4.13 -15.57
C GLU A 212 11.79 -4.84 -16.33
N ALA A 213 11.72 -6.16 -16.48
CA ALA A 213 12.72 -6.94 -17.22
C ALA A 213 12.82 -6.53 -18.69
N LYS A 214 11.67 -6.29 -19.37
CA LYS A 214 11.64 -5.78 -20.76
C LYS A 214 12.31 -4.41 -20.87
N ALA A 215 12.02 -3.51 -19.94
CA ALA A 215 12.61 -2.17 -19.94
C ALA A 215 14.13 -2.20 -19.73
N ILE A 216 14.60 -3.06 -18.83
CA ILE A 216 16.04 -3.29 -18.62
C ILE A 216 16.68 -3.87 -19.89
N ASN A 217 16.07 -4.90 -20.48
CA ASN A 217 16.61 -5.53 -21.70
C ASN A 217 16.72 -4.54 -22.85
N LYS A 218 15.72 -3.67 -23.03
CA LYS A 218 15.75 -2.62 -24.05
C LYS A 218 16.96 -1.69 -23.89
N VAL A 219 17.29 -1.29 -22.66
CA VAL A 219 18.50 -0.47 -22.41
C VAL A 219 19.78 -1.22 -22.78
N TYR A 220 19.86 -2.52 -22.49
CA TYR A 220 21.02 -3.33 -22.91
C TYR A 220 21.13 -3.42 -24.44
N GLU A 221 20.03 -3.63 -25.14
CA GLU A 221 19.99 -3.68 -26.61
C GLU A 221 20.42 -2.34 -27.24
N GLU A 222 19.93 -1.23 -26.72
CA GLU A 222 20.33 0.11 -27.18
C GLU A 222 21.82 0.40 -26.96
N LEU A 223 22.37 0.00 -25.81
CA LEU A 223 23.79 0.17 -25.51
C LEU A 223 24.67 -0.73 -26.38
N TRP A 224 24.21 -1.95 -26.67
CA TRP A 224 24.93 -2.90 -27.51
C TRP A 224 24.97 -2.42 -28.96
N SER A 225 23.84 -1.95 -29.50
CA SER A 225 23.74 -1.46 -30.89
C SER A 225 24.57 -0.18 -31.15
N GLN A 226 24.94 0.57 -30.11
CA GLN A 226 25.79 1.77 -30.24
C GLN A 226 27.29 1.43 -30.28
N LYS A 227 27.69 0.18 -30.00
CA LYS A 227 29.10 -0.26 -29.98
C LYS A 227 29.56 -0.93 -31.28
N TYR A 228 28.62 -1.30 -32.15
CA TYR A 228 28.83 -1.94 -33.44
C TYR A 228 28.08 -1.24 -34.55
#